data_c642e83eaeebcae1ab26fef7f82e7990
#
_entry.id   c642e83eaeebcae1ab26fef7f82e7990
#
_cell.length_a   1.000
_cell.length_b   1.000
_cell.length_c   1.000
_cell.angle_alpha   90.00
_cell.angle_beta   90.00
_cell.angle_gamma   90.00
#
_symmetry.space_group_name_H-M   'P 1'
#
loop_
_entity.id
_entity.type
_entity.pdbx_description
1 polymer ?
#
loop_
_entity_poly.entity_id
_entity_poly.type
_entity_poly.pdbx_seq_one_letter_code
_entity_poly.pdbx_strand_id
1 'polypeptide(L)'
;FIGVAGLYLTLSAEFIAVVQILVYVGAIAVLMLFAIMLTPRAARDNGETAMRLPALVLMGLIIVVGTFIGLETDWGSMRGEAIDNQARIIGESLINEFVLPFEVAAVLLTAALVGAIALAREDPEDDPLHHASLLEEGLLPPDAADDASLDRAPGAGD
;
A
#
# COMPACT_ATOMS: atom_id res chain seq x y z
N PHE A 1 5.49 -0.87 -11.59
CA PHE A 1 4.14 -0.30 -11.79
C PHE A 1 4.04 0.56 -13.06
N ILE A 2 5.07 1.37 -13.41
CA ILE A 2 5.11 2.15 -14.65
C ILE A 2 5.16 1.23 -15.90
N GLY A 3 5.93 0.12 -15.83
CA GLY A 3 5.95 -0.87 -16.91
C GLY A 3 4.58 -1.49 -17.19
N VAL A 4 3.81 -1.76 -16.15
CA VAL A 4 2.43 -2.25 -16.27
C VAL A 4 1.53 -1.21 -16.94
N ALA A 5 1.66 0.06 -16.60
CA ALA A 5 0.94 1.13 -17.30
C ALA A 5 1.30 1.20 -18.78
N GLY A 6 2.59 1.00 -19.13
CA GLY A 6 3.05 0.87 -20.52
C GLY A 6 2.38 -0.29 -21.27
N LEU A 7 2.22 -1.45 -20.62
CA LEU A 7 1.49 -2.58 -21.20
C LEU A 7 0.02 -2.25 -21.46
N TYR A 8 -0.65 -1.53 -20.55
CA TYR A 8 -2.02 -1.08 -20.80
C TYR A 8 -2.13 -0.14 -22.01
N LEU A 9 -1.14 0.74 -22.20
CA LEU A 9 -1.10 1.61 -23.39
C LEU A 9 -0.95 0.80 -24.69
N THR A 10 -0.11 -0.26 -24.69
CA THR A 10 0.03 -1.13 -25.88
C THR A 10 -1.26 -1.92 -26.17
N LEU A 11 -2.09 -2.16 -25.17
CA LEU A 11 -3.40 -2.82 -25.30
C LEU A 11 -4.53 -1.83 -25.66
N SER A 12 -4.22 -0.57 -25.96
CA SER A 12 -5.21 0.50 -26.21
C SER A 12 -6.16 0.74 -25.02
N ALA A 13 -5.75 0.39 -23.80
CA ALA A 13 -6.50 0.59 -22.55
C ALA A 13 -6.02 1.86 -21.82
N GLU A 14 -6.16 3.01 -22.49
CA GLU A 14 -5.61 4.30 -22.04
C GLU A 14 -6.14 4.72 -20.67
N PHE A 15 -7.44 4.57 -20.44
CA PHE A 15 -8.07 4.93 -19.17
C PHE A 15 -7.48 4.12 -18.01
N ILE A 16 -7.31 2.81 -18.18
CA ILE A 16 -6.74 1.93 -17.15
C ILE A 16 -5.25 2.23 -16.93
N ALA A 17 -4.51 2.60 -17.99
CA ALA A 17 -3.12 3.03 -17.86
C ALA A 17 -2.98 4.28 -16.98
N VAL A 18 -3.86 5.27 -17.16
CA VAL A 18 -3.89 6.48 -16.32
C VAL A 18 -4.25 6.14 -14.87
N VAL A 19 -5.25 5.30 -14.64
CA VAL A 19 -5.62 4.82 -13.30
C VAL A 19 -4.47 4.07 -12.65
N GLN A 20 -3.74 3.22 -13.39
CA GLN A 20 -2.56 2.52 -12.90
C GLN A 20 -1.48 3.49 -12.39
N ILE A 21 -1.20 4.55 -13.12
CA ILE A 21 -0.21 5.55 -12.70
C ILE A 21 -0.73 6.33 -11.49
N LEU A 22 -1.97 6.80 -11.53
CA LEU A 22 -2.52 7.64 -10.47
C LEU A 22 -2.64 6.90 -9.13
N VAL A 23 -3.19 5.69 -9.16
CA VAL A 23 -3.48 4.91 -7.94
C VAL A 23 -2.26 4.12 -7.49
N TYR A 24 -1.67 3.29 -8.37
CA TYR A 24 -0.59 2.41 -7.95
C TYR A 24 0.75 3.15 -7.76
N VAL A 25 1.12 4.03 -8.68
CA VAL A 25 2.36 4.79 -8.57
C VAL A 25 2.18 6.02 -7.68
N GLY A 26 1.12 6.79 -7.88
CA GLY A 26 0.88 8.04 -7.17
C GLY A 26 0.44 7.85 -5.70
N ALA A 27 -0.54 6.99 -5.45
CA ALA A 27 -1.06 6.81 -4.09
C ALA A 27 -0.35 5.68 -3.33
N ILE A 28 -0.41 4.44 -3.84
CA ILE A 28 0.03 3.26 -3.09
C ILE A 28 1.56 3.21 -2.93
N ALA A 29 2.31 3.40 -4.03
CA ALA A 29 3.78 3.32 -3.97
C ALA A 29 4.37 4.45 -3.12
N VAL A 30 3.83 5.67 -3.21
CA VAL A 30 4.26 6.80 -2.39
C VAL A 30 3.92 6.56 -0.91
N LEU A 31 2.71 6.07 -0.61
CA LEU A 31 2.32 5.74 0.77
C LEU A 31 3.22 4.64 1.36
N MET A 32 3.54 3.62 0.56
CA MET A 32 4.45 2.54 0.96
C MET A 32 5.87 3.06 1.22
N LEU A 33 6.34 4.01 0.38
CA LEU A 33 7.64 4.66 0.57
C LEU A 33 7.70 5.40 1.93
N PHE A 34 6.66 6.17 2.25
CA PHE A 34 6.57 6.83 3.56
C PHE A 34 6.52 5.82 4.71
N ALA A 35 5.74 4.75 4.56
CA ALA A 35 5.62 3.72 5.60
C ALA A 35 6.98 3.07 5.91
N ILE A 36 7.76 2.67 4.88
CA ILE A 36 9.09 2.09 5.09
C ILE A 36 10.11 3.11 5.61
N MET A 37 9.99 4.39 5.24
CA MET A 37 10.85 5.45 5.74
C MET A 37 10.63 5.73 7.23
N LEU A 38 9.37 5.63 7.70
CA LEU A 38 8.99 5.81 9.10
C LEU A 38 9.29 4.59 9.97
N THR A 39 9.58 3.42 9.38
CA THR A 39 9.87 2.18 10.13
C THR A 39 11.39 2.00 10.34
N PRO A 40 11.94 2.32 11.53
CA PRO A 40 13.40 2.45 11.72
C PRO A 40 14.18 1.12 11.67
N ARG A 41 13.50 -0.03 11.70
CA ARG A 41 14.12 -1.36 11.81
C ARG A 41 14.17 -2.18 10.52
N ALA A 42 13.54 -1.76 9.45
CA ALA A 42 13.49 -2.53 8.19
C ALA A 42 14.87 -2.71 7.51
N ALA A 43 15.86 -1.89 7.86
CA ALA A 43 17.17 -1.87 7.20
C ALA A 43 18.27 -2.72 7.91
N ARG A 44 18.03 -3.27 9.10
CA ARG A 44 19.10 -3.86 9.92
C ARG A 44 19.30 -5.38 9.80
N ASP A 45 18.38 -6.09 9.18
CA ASP A 45 18.41 -7.55 9.13
C ASP A 45 18.66 -8.12 7.71
N ASN A 46 19.50 -7.45 6.93
CA ASN A 46 20.02 -7.98 5.68
C ASN A 46 21.22 -8.89 5.95
N GLY A 47 20.99 -10.02 6.62
CA GLY A 47 21.93 -11.13 6.63
C GLY A 47 22.24 -11.51 5.18
N GLU A 48 23.52 -11.71 4.86
CA GLU A 48 23.94 -12.13 3.51
C GLU A 48 23.23 -13.43 3.13
N THR A 49 22.17 -13.30 2.32
CA THR A 49 21.38 -14.45 1.91
C THR A 49 22.18 -15.26 0.90
N ALA A 50 22.49 -16.51 1.22
CA ALA A 50 23.13 -17.47 0.32
C ALA A 50 22.33 -17.71 -1.00
N MET A 51 21.15 -17.08 -1.12
CA MET A 51 20.25 -17.18 -2.28
C MET A 51 20.56 -16.20 -3.43
N ARG A 52 21.66 -15.43 -3.38
CA ARG A 52 22.03 -14.52 -4.48
C ARG A 52 22.24 -15.24 -5.81
N LEU A 53 22.94 -16.37 -5.77
CA LEU A 53 23.24 -17.13 -6.99
C LEU A 53 21.98 -17.77 -7.61
N PRO A 54 21.13 -18.49 -6.88
CA PRO A 54 19.89 -19.04 -7.44
C PRO A 54 18.92 -17.94 -7.91
N ALA A 55 18.86 -16.78 -7.23
CA ALA A 55 18.04 -15.65 -7.65
C ALA A 55 18.52 -15.05 -8.99
N LEU A 56 19.84 -14.92 -9.21
CA LEU A 56 20.41 -14.45 -10.48
C LEU A 56 20.14 -15.43 -11.63
N VAL A 57 20.25 -16.74 -11.36
CA VAL A 57 19.93 -17.77 -12.36
C VAL A 57 18.45 -17.72 -12.75
N LEU A 58 17.55 -17.60 -11.76
CA LEU A 58 16.11 -17.50 -12.01
C LEU A 58 15.77 -16.23 -12.81
N MET A 59 16.37 -15.08 -12.42
CA MET A 59 16.18 -13.82 -13.14
C MET A 59 16.68 -13.93 -14.60
N GLY A 60 17.86 -14.52 -14.82
CA GLY A 60 18.40 -14.77 -16.15
C GLY A 60 17.49 -15.66 -16.99
N LEU A 61 16.95 -16.72 -16.39
CA LEU A 61 16.01 -17.63 -17.05
C LEU A 61 14.73 -16.90 -17.48
N ILE A 62 14.15 -16.07 -16.60
CA ILE A 62 12.94 -15.29 -16.91
C ILE A 62 13.21 -14.32 -18.07
N ILE A 63 14.37 -13.64 -18.07
CA ILE A 63 14.73 -12.72 -19.14
C ILE A 63 14.89 -13.47 -20.46
N VAL A 64 15.59 -14.60 -20.47
CA VAL A 64 15.82 -15.41 -21.69
C VAL A 64 14.49 -15.93 -22.23
N VAL A 65 13.65 -16.52 -21.40
CA VAL A 65 12.33 -17.04 -21.81
C VAL A 65 11.44 -15.91 -22.30
N GLY A 66 11.39 -14.79 -21.59
CA GLY A 66 10.60 -13.61 -22.01
C GLY A 66 11.06 -13.03 -23.32
N THR A 67 12.38 -12.94 -23.53
CA THR A 67 12.96 -12.47 -24.83
C THR A 67 12.66 -13.46 -25.93
N PHE A 68 12.80 -14.75 -25.69
CA PHE A 68 12.52 -15.80 -26.68
C PHE A 68 11.05 -15.75 -27.12
N ILE A 69 10.11 -15.70 -26.18
CA ILE A 69 8.67 -15.55 -26.47
C ILE A 69 8.42 -14.25 -27.26
N GLY A 70 9.04 -13.14 -26.84
CA GLY A 70 8.87 -11.85 -27.50
C GLY A 70 9.36 -11.82 -28.95
N LEU A 71 10.40 -12.57 -29.27
CA LEU A 71 10.97 -12.63 -30.63
C LEU A 71 10.28 -13.66 -31.56
N GLU A 72 9.83 -14.78 -31.00
CA GLU A 72 9.18 -15.86 -31.74
C GLU A 72 7.67 -15.64 -31.95
N THR A 73 7.05 -14.80 -31.12
CA THR A 73 5.62 -14.53 -31.25
C THR A 73 5.36 -13.57 -32.39
N ASP A 74 4.57 -14.02 -33.39
CA ASP A 74 4.04 -13.16 -34.43
C ASP A 74 3.01 -12.18 -33.80
N TRP A 75 3.47 -10.99 -33.45
CA TRP A 75 2.64 -9.89 -32.98
C TRP A 75 1.80 -9.31 -34.12
N GLY A 76 1.16 -10.16 -34.92
CA GLY A 76 0.29 -9.70 -35.97
C GLY A 76 -0.44 -8.43 -35.57
N SER A 77 -0.60 -7.49 -36.46
CA SER A 77 -1.08 -6.12 -36.25
C SER A 77 -2.46 -6.08 -35.54
N MET A 78 -2.49 -6.49 -34.27
CA MET A 78 -3.61 -6.20 -33.37
C MET A 78 -3.55 -4.72 -33.00
N ARG A 79 -3.74 -3.85 -34.01
CA ARG A 79 -4.19 -2.51 -33.75
C ARG A 79 -5.66 -2.65 -33.36
N GLY A 80 -5.90 -2.85 -32.05
CA GLY A 80 -7.21 -2.61 -31.50
C GLY A 80 -7.62 -1.19 -31.90
N GLU A 81 -8.75 -1.02 -32.54
CA GLU A 81 -9.32 0.30 -32.72
C GLU A 81 -9.35 0.98 -31.35
N ALA A 82 -8.79 2.18 -31.28
CA ALA A 82 -8.85 2.97 -30.06
C ALA A 82 -10.32 3.12 -29.70
N ILE A 83 -10.73 2.53 -28.58
CA ILE A 83 -12.12 2.60 -28.10
C ILE A 83 -12.34 4.02 -27.62
N ASP A 84 -13.03 4.79 -28.43
CA ASP A 84 -13.41 6.16 -28.08
C ASP A 84 -14.30 6.14 -26.82
N ASN A 85 -14.08 7.04 -25.87
CA ASN A 85 -14.85 7.14 -24.63
C ASN A 85 -14.77 5.93 -23.65
N GLN A 86 -13.61 5.31 -23.48
CA GLN A 86 -13.41 4.18 -22.54
C GLN A 86 -13.94 4.46 -21.14
N ALA A 87 -13.70 5.65 -20.59
CA ALA A 87 -14.16 6.04 -19.25
C ALA A 87 -15.70 5.97 -19.13
N ARG A 88 -16.41 6.36 -20.17
CA ARG A 88 -17.87 6.31 -20.21
C ARG A 88 -18.39 4.87 -20.26
N ILE A 89 -17.79 4.04 -21.11
CA ILE A 89 -18.18 2.62 -21.26
C ILE A 89 -17.96 1.88 -19.93
N ILE A 90 -16.81 2.11 -19.28
CA ILE A 90 -16.53 1.52 -17.98
C ILE A 90 -17.51 2.01 -16.93
N GLY A 91 -17.80 3.32 -16.89
CA GLY A 91 -18.76 3.89 -15.96
C GLY A 91 -20.18 3.33 -16.14
N GLU A 92 -20.66 3.23 -17.35
CA GLU A 92 -21.97 2.65 -17.66
C GLU A 92 -22.03 1.16 -17.29
N SER A 93 -20.97 0.39 -17.55
CA SER A 93 -20.89 -1.02 -17.18
C SER A 93 -20.89 -1.21 -15.66
N LEU A 94 -20.19 -0.36 -14.91
CA LEU A 94 -20.14 -0.41 -13.44
C LEU A 94 -21.50 -0.16 -12.79
N ILE A 95 -22.32 0.71 -13.39
CA ILE A 95 -23.63 1.07 -12.82
C ILE A 95 -24.72 0.08 -13.24
N ASN A 96 -24.59 -0.58 -14.39
CA ASN A 96 -25.61 -1.48 -14.93
C ASN A 96 -25.30 -2.95 -14.67
N GLU A 97 -24.21 -3.46 -15.23
CA GLU A 97 -23.89 -4.89 -15.22
C GLU A 97 -23.09 -5.29 -13.98
N PHE A 98 -22.17 -4.44 -13.54
CA PHE A 98 -21.25 -4.70 -12.43
C PHE A 98 -21.59 -3.88 -11.17
N VAL A 99 -22.85 -3.56 -10.95
CA VAL A 99 -23.30 -2.76 -9.80
C VAL A 99 -22.96 -3.43 -8.47
N LEU A 100 -23.14 -4.76 -8.36
CA LEU A 100 -22.82 -5.49 -7.14
C LEU A 100 -21.32 -5.46 -6.79
N PRO A 101 -20.39 -5.81 -7.70
CA PRO A 101 -18.97 -5.64 -7.43
C PRO A 101 -18.57 -4.20 -7.11
N PHE A 102 -19.19 -3.23 -7.76
CA PHE A 102 -18.95 -1.81 -7.50
C PHE A 102 -19.35 -1.42 -6.08
N GLU A 103 -20.54 -1.83 -5.64
CA GLU A 103 -21.04 -1.56 -4.28
C GLU A 103 -20.18 -2.24 -3.21
N VAL A 104 -19.80 -3.49 -3.43
CA VAL A 104 -18.89 -4.23 -2.51
C VAL A 104 -17.54 -3.53 -2.40
N ALA A 105 -16.97 -3.05 -3.51
CA ALA A 105 -15.73 -2.29 -3.50
C ALA A 105 -15.87 -0.97 -2.72
N ALA A 106 -16.98 -0.26 -2.86
CA ALA A 106 -17.26 0.97 -2.12
C ALA A 106 -17.34 0.73 -0.60
N VAL A 107 -18.02 -0.34 -0.19
CA VAL A 107 -18.11 -0.74 1.24
C VAL A 107 -16.72 -1.12 1.76
N LEU A 108 -15.93 -1.86 0.97
CA LEU A 108 -14.56 -2.25 1.35
C LEU A 108 -13.65 -1.03 1.54
N LEU A 109 -13.71 -0.06 0.65
CA LEU A 109 -12.96 1.19 0.77
C LEU A 109 -13.34 1.97 2.02
N THR A 110 -14.65 2.05 2.32
CA THR A 110 -15.14 2.70 3.53
C THR A 110 -14.68 1.97 4.79
N ALA A 111 -14.77 0.65 4.81
CA ALA A 111 -14.29 -0.17 5.92
C ALA A 111 -12.76 -0.02 6.13
N ALA A 112 -11.99 0.03 5.04
CA ALA A 112 -10.55 0.27 5.11
C ALA A 112 -10.22 1.65 5.69
N LEU A 113 -10.97 2.69 5.29
CA LEU A 113 -10.81 4.03 5.85
C LEU A 113 -11.12 4.08 7.35
N VAL A 114 -12.24 3.49 7.77
CA VAL A 114 -12.63 3.41 9.19
C VAL A 114 -11.58 2.64 9.99
N GLY A 115 -11.11 1.50 9.45
CA GLY A 115 -10.04 0.71 10.06
C GLY A 115 -8.74 1.49 10.21
N ALA A 116 -8.34 2.25 9.19
CA ALA A 116 -7.15 3.09 9.25
C ALA A 116 -7.25 4.18 10.32
N ILE A 117 -8.41 4.84 10.44
CA ILE A 117 -8.67 5.85 11.48
C ILE A 117 -8.66 5.21 12.87
N ALA A 118 -9.28 4.02 13.03
CA ALA A 118 -9.30 3.33 14.31
C ALA A 118 -7.90 2.94 14.79
N LEU A 119 -7.02 2.51 13.88
CA LEU A 119 -5.62 2.19 14.19
C LEU A 119 -4.75 3.43 14.44
N ALA A 120 -5.11 4.57 13.84
CA ALA A 120 -4.35 5.81 14.00
C ALA A 120 -4.74 6.60 15.25
N ARG A 121 -5.80 6.21 15.98
CA ARG A 121 -6.20 6.87 17.22
C ARG A 121 -5.24 6.48 18.34
N GLU A 122 -4.66 7.47 18.98
CA GLU A 122 -3.97 7.28 20.27
C GLU A 122 -5.00 6.97 21.34
N ASP A 123 -4.69 6.03 22.22
CA ASP A 123 -5.52 5.77 23.39
C ASP A 123 -5.49 7.01 24.30
N PRO A 124 -6.66 7.52 24.74
CA PRO A 124 -6.72 8.65 25.67
C PRO A 124 -6.00 8.40 27.00
N GLU A 125 -5.77 7.14 27.34
CA GLU A 125 -5.07 6.71 28.55
C GLU A 125 -3.56 7.01 28.51
N ASP A 126 -2.98 7.15 27.31
CA ASP A 126 -1.57 7.48 27.10
C ASP A 126 -1.30 9.00 26.94
N ASP A 127 -2.34 9.84 26.96
CA ASP A 127 -2.20 11.29 26.89
C ASP A 127 -1.74 11.86 28.25
N PRO A 128 -0.52 12.43 28.34
CA PRO A 128 -0.03 13.04 29.57
C PRO A 128 -0.93 14.18 30.07
N LEU A 129 -1.65 14.85 29.18
CA LEU A 129 -2.62 15.88 29.56
C LEU A 129 -3.88 15.30 30.19
N HIS A 130 -4.30 14.09 29.76
CA HIS A 130 -5.40 13.38 30.36
C HIS A 130 -5.04 12.91 31.78
N HIS A 131 -3.85 12.37 31.98
CA HIS A 131 -3.34 12.02 33.31
C HIS A 131 -3.22 13.25 34.23
N ALA A 132 -2.73 14.36 33.72
CA ALA A 132 -2.63 15.59 34.48
C ALA A 132 -4.01 16.11 34.92
N SER A 133 -5.01 16.04 34.05
CA SER A 133 -6.39 16.45 34.35
C SER A 133 -7.04 15.55 35.41
N LEU A 134 -6.78 14.25 35.40
CA LEU A 134 -7.30 13.31 36.39
C LEU A 134 -6.66 13.49 37.79
N LEU A 135 -5.38 13.93 37.81
CA LEU A 135 -4.70 14.30 39.09
C LEU A 135 -5.25 15.59 39.64
N GLU A 136 -5.55 16.62 38.83
CA GLU A 136 -6.18 17.86 39.27
C GLU A 136 -7.60 17.65 39.75
N GLU A 137 -8.33 16.71 39.14
CA GLU A 137 -9.71 16.37 39.54
C GLU A 137 -9.80 15.42 40.76
N GLY A 138 -8.63 14.96 41.24
CA GLY A 138 -8.52 14.07 42.39
C GLY A 138 -9.07 12.64 42.17
N LEU A 139 -9.17 12.25 40.89
CA LEU A 139 -9.64 10.92 40.46
C LEU A 139 -8.51 9.90 40.46
N LEU A 140 -7.26 10.33 40.41
CA LEU A 140 -6.05 9.52 40.52
C LEU A 140 -5.29 9.89 41.80
N PRO A 141 -4.72 8.93 42.51
CA PRO A 141 -3.83 9.18 43.63
C PRO A 141 -2.51 9.80 43.15
N PRO A 142 -1.87 10.68 43.95
CA PRO A 142 -0.68 11.41 43.54
C PRO A 142 0.56 10.53 43.25
N ASP A 143 0.58 9.30 43.74
CA ASP A 143 1.61 8.28 43.51
C ASP A 143 1.49 7.61 42.12
N ALA A 144 0.36 7.68 41.46
CA ALA A 144 0.18 7.15 40.10
C ALA A 144 1.01 7.90 39.03
N ALA A 145 1.41 9.14 39.33
CA ALA A 145 2.29 9.93 38.46
C ALA A 145 3.74 9.38 38.43
N ASP A 146 4.20 8.80 39.53
CA ASP A 146 5.54 8.23 39.64
C ASP A 146 5.66 6.88 38.90
N ASP A 147 4.64 6.04 38.94
CA ASP A 147 4.61 4.75 38.21
C ASP A 147 4.65 4.93 36.70
N ALA A 148 3.92 5.91 36.18
CA ALA A 148 3.94 6.23 34.75
C ALA A 148 5.29 6.79 34.25
N SER A 149 6.09 7.37 35.16
CA SER A 149 7.44 7.86 34.84
C SER A 149 8.50 6.76 34.84
N LEU A 150 8.30 5.70 35.61
CA LEU A 150 9.24 4.55 35.74
C LEU A 150 9.14 3.61 34.52
N ASP A 151 7.97 3.47 33.93
CA ASP A 151 7.77 2.63 32.72
C ASP A 151 8.35 3.28 31.45
N ARG A 152 8.63 4.60 31.50
CA ARG A 152 9.27 5.38 30.41
C ARG A 152 10.78 5.47 30.51
N ALA A 153 11.44 4.96 31.55
CA ALA A 153 12.89 5.02 31.65
C ALA A 153 13.51 3.98 30.67
N PRO A 154 14.18 4.39 29.58
CA PRO A 154 14.82 3.47 28.68
C PRO A 154 16.05 2.87 29.35
N GLY A 155 15.92 1.63 29.84
CA GLY A 155 17.10 0.81 30.12
C GLY A 155 17.65 0.84 31.55
N ALA A 156 16.87 0.42 32.53
CA ALA A 156 17.37 -0.16 33.76
C ALA A 156 17.10 -1.66 33.77
N GLY A 157 17.89 -2.39 33.00
CA GLY A 157 17.90 -3.86 32.97
C GLY A 157 19.16 -4.30 32.25
N ASP A 158 20.13 -4.76 33.01
CA ASP A 158 21.44 -5.34 32.66
C ASP A 158 21.43 -6.29 31.44
#